data_3c033acd6bb9f0643aa92ef92d25e49a
#
_entry.id   3c033acd6bb9f0643aa92ef92d25e49a
#
_cell.length_a   1.000
_cell.length_b   1.000
_cell.length_c   1.000
_cell.angle_alpha   90.00
_cell.angle_beta   90.00
_cell.angle_gamma   90.00
#
_symmetry.space_group_name_H-M   'P 1'
#
loop_
_entity.id
_entity.type
_entity.pdbx_description
1 polymer ?
#
loop_
_entity_poly.entity_id
_entity_poly.type
_entity_poly.pdbx_seq_one_letter_code
_entity_poly.pdbx_strand_id
1 'polypeptide(L)'
;KDFAWIEEQARKFDVKVVNESDSWGQIAVQGPDAEKTVLDVLGLTPAADLTFYTYYEAEWNGKRMVVSRTGYTGEDGFELYTTHENIVEIWNKLIEAGVKPCGLGCRDTLRFEAGLPLYGDELSETITPIEAGLGMFCKLDKEFIGRDVLAMQKEEGTAKKLVGIEIEDKAIPRASYPVETEDGTQVGVVTTGYHSISLDKSICFAMVQTSVSKLGTPLYVRIRKKVFPGIVVKKRFYQTNYKK
;
A
#
# COMPACT_ATOMS: atom_id res chain seq x y z
N LYS A 1 -10.03 11.55 -11.61
CA LYS A 1 -8.94 12.44 -11.19
C LYS A 1 -7.66 12.12 -11.96
N ASP A 2 -7.08 10.93 -11.81
CA ASP A 2 -5.77 10.57 -12.35
C ASP A 2 -5.77 10.55 -13.88
N PHE A 3 -6.81 9.95 -14.51
CA PHE A 3 -6.96 9.93 -15.96
C PHE A 3 -7.04 11.37 -16.54
N ALA A 4 -7.83 12.24 -15.93
CA ALA A 4 -7.96 13.62 -16.40
C ALA A 4 -6.62 14.39 -16.31
N TRP A 5 -5.83 14.15 -15.27
CA TRP A 5 -4.50 14.74 -15.15
C TRP A 5 -3.53 14.19 -16.21
N ILE A 6 -3.53 12.87 -16.44
CA ILE A 6 -2.71 12.24 -17.48
C ILE A 6 -3.09 12.78 -18.86
N GLU A 7 -4.39 12.88 -19.16
CA GLU A 7 -4.90 13.41 -20.42
C GLU A 7 -4.48 14.87 -20.66
N GLU A 8 -4.51 15.70 -19.61
CA GLU A 8 -4.04 17.08 -19.66
C GLU A 8 -2.54 17.18 -19.97
N GLN A 9 -1.71 16.40 -19.25
CA GLN A 9 -0.26 16.41 -19.46
C GLN A 9 0.15 15.81 -20.81
N ALA A 10 -0.58 14.80 -21.29
CA ALA A 10 -0.35 14.14 -22.58
C ALA A 10 -0.43 15.10 -23.78
N ARG A 11 -1.16 16.21 -23.68
CA ARG A 11 -1.27 17.24 -24.76
C ARG A 11 0.08 17.80 -25.21
N LYS A 12 1.12 17.66 -24.39
CA LYS A 12 2.48 18.14 -24.70
C LYS A 12 3.33 17.12 -25.44
N PHE A 13 2.80 15.92 -25.68
CA PHE A 13 3.53 14.77 -26.23
C PHE A 13 2.75 14.19 -27.42
N ASP A 14 3.48 13.57 -28.34
CA ASP A 14 2.86 12.80 -29.44
C ASP A 14 2.47 11.42 -28.91
N VAL A 15 1.39 11.36 -28.13
CA VAL A 15 0.86 10.14 -27.51
C VAL A 15 -0.66 10.12 -27.57
N LYS A 16 -1.23 8.92 -27.64
CA LYS A 16 -2.66 8.68 -27.50
C LYS A 16 -2.94 8.08 -26.13
N VAL A 17 -3.77 8.75 -25.34
CA VAL A 17 -4.27 8.23 -24.05
C VAL A 17 -5.68 7.69 -24.24
N VAL A 18 -5.92 6.45 -23.82
CA VAL A 18 -7.22 5.77 -23.95
C VAL A 18 -7.65 5.27 -22.57
N ASN A 19 -8.88 5.59 -22.18
CA ASN A 19 -9.49 5.03 -20.99
C ASN A 19 -10.21 3.72 -21.34
N GLU A 20 -9.70 2.61 -20.85
CA GLU A 20 -10.29 1.28 -21.03
C GLU A 20 -10.89 0.74 -19.72
N SER A 21 -10.98 1.55 -18.66
CA SER A 21 -11.38 1.11 -17.32
C SER A 21 -12.72 0.36 -17.28
N ASP A 22 -13.68 0.80 -18.09
CA ASP A 22 -15.02 0.20 -18.16
C ASP A 22 -15.04 -1.17 -18.86
N SER A 23 -13.92 -1.58 -19.46
CA SER A 23 -13.77 -2.87 -20.15
C SER A 23 -12.98 -3.91 -19.35
N TRP A 24 -12.35 -3.48 -18.26
CA TRP A 24 -11.44 -4.30 -17.46
C TRP A 24 -11.93 -4.48 -16.04
N GLY A 25 -11.79 -5.69 -15.53
CA GLY A 25 -11.91 -6.01 -14.11
C GLY A 25 -10.59 -6.54 -13.54
N GLN A 26 -10.48 -6.59 -12.23
CA GLN A 26 -9.30 -7.06 -11.51
C GLN A 26 -9.68 -7.98 -10.36
N ILE A 27 -8.94 -9.07 -10.20
CA ILE A 27 -8.94 -9.91 -8.99
C ILE A 27 -7.53 -9.98 -8.43
N ALA A 28 -7.39 -9.83 -7.11
CA ALA A 28 -6.15 -10.09 -6.39
C ALA A 28 -6.28 -11.43 -5.65
N VAL A 29 -5.42 -12.40 -6.01
CA VAL A 29 -5.29 -13.71 -5.35
C VAL A 29 -4.02 -13.66 -4.52
N GLN A 30 -4.16 -13.63 -3.19
CA GLN A 30 -3.07 -13.29 -2.28
C GLN A 30 -2.93 -14.32 -1.17
N GLY A 31 -1.70 -14.53 -0.71
CA GLY A 31 -1.39 -15.40 0.43
C GLY A 31 -0.41 -16.53 0.07
N PRO A 32 0.03 -17.31 1.07
CA PRO A 32 1.03 -18.38 0.88
C PRO A 32 0.66 -19.42 -0.18
N ASP A 33 -0.64 -19.68 -0.36
CA ASP A 33 -1.16 -20.64 -1.33
C ASP A 33 -1.54 -20.00 -2.68
N ALA A 34 -1.25 -18.72 -2.90
CA ALA A 34 -1.68 -18.00 -4.10
C ALA A 34 -1.09 -18.61 -5.38
N GLU A 35 0.21 -18.95 -5.39
CA GLU A 35 0.85 -19.59 -6.55
C GLU A 35 0.16 -20.92 -6.87
N LYS A 36 0.05 -21.80 -5.89
CA LYS A 36 -0.63 -23.10 -6.05
C LYS A 36 -2.06 -22.93 -6.58
N THR A 37 -2.79 -21.98 -6.03
CA THR A 37 -4.18 -21.68 -6.44
C THR A 37 -4.24 -21.23 -7.90
N VAL A 38 -3.40 -20.30 -8.31
CA VAL A 38 -3.38 -19.78 -9.69
C VAL A 38 -3.00 -20.87 -10.70
N LEU A 39 -2.05 -21.74 -10.35
CA LEU A 39 -1.63 -22.85 -11.19
C LEU A 39 -2.69 -23.95 -11.28
N ASP A 40 -3.17 -24.45 -10.16
CA ASP A 40 -3.99 -25.66 -10.09
C ASP A 40 -5.47 -25.38 -10.42
N VAL A 41 -6.02 -24.25 -9.97
CA VAL A 41 -7.44 -23.90 -10.13
C VAL A 41 -7.68 -23.18 -11.45
N LEU A 42 -6.78 -22.27 -11.83
CA LEU A 42 -6.95 -21.46 -13.05
C LEU A 42 -6.13 -21.97 -14.24
N GLY A 43 -5.23 -22.92 -14.05
CA GLY A 43 -4.40 -23.48 -15.12
C GLY A 43 -3.37 -22.49 -15.68
N LEU A 44 -3.06 -21.41 -14.97
CA LEU A 44 -2.16 -20.36 -15.43
C LEU A 44 -0.70 -20.74 -15.15
N THR A 45 -0.24 -21.85 -15.70
CA THR A 45 1.09 -22.46 -15.42
C THR A 45 2.28 -21.53 -15.63
N PRO A 46 2.31 -20.59 -16.62
CA PRO A 46 3.43 -19.65 -16.77
C PRO A 46 3.60 -18.69 -15.57
N ALA A 47 2.61 -18.55 -14.71
CA ALA A 47 2.70 -17.74 -13.50
C ALA A 47 3.78 -18.25 -12.53
N ALA A 48 4.17 -19.54 -12.60
CA ALA A 48 5.24 -20.11 -11.78
C ALA A 48 6.61 -19.47 -12.04
N ASP A 49 6.86 -19.00 -13.26
CA ASP A 49 8.14 -18.40 -13.66
C ASP A 49 8.23 -16.91 -13.30
N LEU A 50 7.13 -16.28 -12.87
CA LEU A 50 7.13 -14.89 -12.49
C LEU A 50 7.86 -14.68 -11.17
N THR A 51 8.65 -13.60 -11.10
CA THR A 51 9.16 -13.01 -9.86
C THR A 51 8.33 -11.79 -9.47
N PHE A 52 8.49 -11.29 -8.26
CA PHE A 52 7.75 -10.13 -7.80
C PHE A 52 7.98 -8.89 -8.69
N TYR A 53 6.92 -8.18 -9.05
CA TYR A 53 6.87 -7.07 -10.01
C TYR A 53 7.10 -7.46 -11.48
N THR A 54 6.88 -8.71 -11.85
CA THR A 54 6.83 -9.14 -13.26
C THR A 54 5.44 -9.58 -13.67
N TYR A 55 5.17 -9.62 -14.95
CA TYR A 55 3.88 -10.03 -15.50
C TYR A 55 4.07 -10.75 -16.84
N TYR A 56 3.04 -11.45 -17.29
CA TYR A 56 2.90 -11.92 -18.66
C TYR A 56 1.47 -11.67 -19.17
N GLU A 57 1.33 -11.66 -20.50
CA GLU A 57 0.03 -11.61 -21.14
C GLU A 57 -0.45 -13.01 -21.48
N ALA A 58 -1.72 -13.28 -21.21
CA ALA A 58 -2.40 -14.53 -21.45
C ALA A 58 -3.73 -14.28 -22.19
N GLU A 59 -4.40 -15.36 -22.52
CA GLU A 59 -5.80 -15.33 -22.95
C GLU A 59 -6.66 -16.18 -22.02
N TRP A 60 -7.85 -15.70 -21.74
CA TRP A 60 -8.90 -16.43 -21.04
C TRP A 60 -10.18 -16.34 -21.87
N ASN A 61 -10.72 -17.49 -22.28
CA ASN A 61 -11.88 -17.55 -23.18
C ASN A 61 -11.72 -16.69 -24.45
N GLY A 62 -10.53 -16.68 -25.05
CA GLY A 62 -10.23 -15.90 -26.26
C GLY A 62 -10.18 -14.37 -26.03
N LYS A 63 -10.09 -13.92 -24.78
CA LYS A 63 -9.94 -12.51 -24.40
C LYS A 63 -8.61 -12.29 -23.71
N ARG A 64 -8.01 -11.12 -24.00
CA ARG A 64 -6.75 -10.68 -23.39
C ARG A 64 -6.85 -10.69 -21.86
N MET A 65 -5.82 -11.21 -21.24
CA MET A 65 -5.61 -11.25 -19.80
C MET A 65 -4.19 -10.82 -19.45
N VAL A 66 -4.02 -10.08 -18.38
CA VAL A 66 -2.70 -9.80 -17.79
C VAL A 66 -2.63 -10.51 -16.46
N VAL A 67 -1.57 -11.27 -16.25
CA VAL A 67 -1.25 -11.98 -15.00
C VAL A 67 0.01 -11.36 -14.43
N SER A 68 -0.10 -10.70 -13.30
CA SER A 68 1.00 -10.00 -12.64
C SER A 68 1.28 -10.63 -11.28
N ARG A 69 2.56 -10.89 -10.95
CA ARG A 69 2.96 -11.31 -9.61
C ARG A 69 3.18 -10.08 -8.74
N THR A 70 2.10 -9.51 -8.30
CA THR A 70 2.00 -8.27 -7.52
C THR A 70 0.92 -8.41 -6.46
N GLY A 71 0.94 -7.52 -5.47
CA GLY A 71 -0.07 -7.50 -4.43
C GLY A 71 0.12 -6.36 -3.45
N TYR A 72 -0.82 -6.27 -2.52
CA TYR A 72 -0.90 -5.22 -1.53
C TYR A 72 -1.12 -5.79 -0.11
N THR A 73 -0.50 -6.93 0.18
CA THR A 73 -0.74 -7.68 1.42
C THR A 73 0.51 -8.01 2.23
N GLY A 74 1.69 -7.89 1.61
CA GLY A 74 2.94 -8.34 2.22
C GLY A 74 3.22 -9.83 2.02
N GLU A 75 2.26 -10.59 1.52
CA GLU A 75 2.40 -11.98 1.11
C GLU A 75 2.57 -12.10 -0.40
N ASP A 76 3.00 -13.28 -0.85
CA ASP A 76 3.03 -13.61 -2.27
C ASP A 76 1.63 -13.60 -2.87
N GLY A 77 1.52 -13.26 -4.15
CA GLY A 77 0.22 -13.18 -4.77
C GLY A 77 0.25 -12.70 -6.21
N PHE A 78 -0.92 -12.75 -6.81
CA PHE A 78 -1.15 -12.37 -8.21
C PHE A 78 -2.30 -11.38 -8.33
N GLU A 79 -2.19 -10.51 -9.30
CA GLU A 79 -3.28 -9.65 -9.75
C GLU A 79 -3.62 -10.03 -11.20
N LEU A 80 -4.88 -10.36 -11.42
CA LEU A 80 -5.41 -10.86 -12.69
C LEU A 80 -6.31 -9.79 -13.29
N TYR A 81 -6.03 -9.36 -14.50
CA TYR A 81 -6.77 -8.32 -15.20
C TYR A 81 -7.34 -8.88 -16.50
N THR A 82 -8.65 -8.81 -16.73
CA THR A 82 -9.31 -9.24 -17.95
C THR A 82 -10.70 -8.61 -18.05
N THR A 83 -11.57 -9.09 -18.96
CA THR A 83 -12.94 -8.57 -19.08
C THR A 83 -13.79 -8.88 -17.85
N HIS A 84 -14.88 -8.12 -17.64
CA HIS A 84 -15.78 -8.33 -16.51
C HIS A 84 -16.38 -9.74 -16.46
N GLU A 85 -16.77 -10.29 -17.61
CA GLU A 85 -17.33 -11.65 -17.70
C GLU A 85 -16.32 -12.69 -17.22
N ASN A 86 -15.08 -12.58 -17.67
CA ASN A 86 -14.00 -13.46 -17.26
C ASN A 86 -13.67 -13.32 -15.77
N ILE A 87 -13.68 -12.09 -15.24
CA ILE A 87 -13.46 -11.83 -13.81
C ILE A 87 -14.51 -12.53 -12.95
N VAL A 88 -15.78 -12.49 -13.35
CA VAL A 88 -16.86 -13.19 -12.62
C VAL A 88 -16.65 -14.70 -12.66
N GLU A 89 -16.29 -15.27 -13.81
CA GLU A 89 -15.98 -16.70 -13.94
C GLU A 89 -14.79 -17.11 -13.07
N ILE A 90 -13.69 -16.36 -13.14
CA ILE A 90 -12.48 -16.61 -12.33
C ILE A 90 -12.81 -16.55 -10.84
N TRP A 91 -13.57 -15.53 -10.40
CA TRP A 91 -14.03 -15.40 -9.03
C TRP A 91 -14.80 -16.65 -8.57
N ASN A 92 -15.77 -17.11 -9.36
CA ASN A 92 -16.57 -18.27 -9.02
C ASN A 92 -15.72 -19.54 -8.91
N LYS A 93 -14.77 -19.77 -9.83
CA LYS A 93 -13.82 -20.89 -9.77
C LYS A 93 -12.97 -20.86 -8.49
N LEU A 94 -12.50 -19.68 -8.08
CA LEU A 94 -11.72 -19.50 -6.86
C LEU A 94 -12.57 -19.79 -5.61
N ILE A 95 -13.81 -19.33 -5.55
CA ILE A 95 -14.73 -19.60 -4.43
C ILE A 95 -15.07 -21.10 -4.36
N GLU A 96 -15.37 -21.75 -5.48
CA GLU A 96 -15.63 -23.19 -5.56
C GLU A 96 -14.42 -24.02 -5.09
N ALA A 97 -13.20 -23.53 -5.33
CA ALA A 97 -11.96 -24.15 -4.85
C ALA A 97 -11.67 -23.86 -3.36
N GLY A 98 -12.55 -23.14 -2.66
CA GLY A 98 -12.42 -22.84 -1.23
C GLY A 98 -11.55 -21.62 -0.90
N VAL A 99 -11.18 -20.81 -1.89
CA VAL A 99 -10.48 -19.53 -1.65
C VAL A 99 -11.42 -18.59 -0.92
N LYS A 100 -10.93 -17.98 0.17
CA LYS A 100 -11.75 -17.11 1.01
C LYS A 100 -11.94 -15.73 0.37
N PRO A 101 -13.18 -15.25 0.19
CA PRO A 101 -13.43 -13.88 -0.23
C PRO A 101 -13.05 -12.91 0.89
N CYS A 102 -12.30 -11.87 0.56
CA CYS A 102 -11.82 -10.86 1.51
C CYS A 102 -12.36 -9.48 1.15
N GLY A 103 -12.87 -8.75 2.14
CA GLY A 103 -13.38 -7.41 1.96
C GLY A 103 -12.31 -6.32 2.12
N LEU A 104 -12.72 -5.06 1.91
CA LEU A 104 -11.84 -3.89 2.00
C LEU A 104 -11.17 -3.74 3.37
N GLY A 105 -11.85 -4.10 4.46
CA GLY A 105 -11.25 -4.05 5.81
C GLY A 105 -10.07 -5.00 5.96
N CYS A 106 -10.16 -6.22 5.40
CA CYS A 106 -9.05 -7.16 5.35
C CYS A 106 -7.89 -6.61 4.51
N ARG A 107 -8.18 -6.09 3.32
CA ARG A 107 -7.19 -5.45 2.44
C ARG A 107 -6.44 -4.32 3.16
N ASP A 108 -7.16 -3.48 3.91
CA ASP A 108 -6.57 -2.34 4.61
C ASP A 108 -5.70 -2.77 5.80
N THR A 109 -6.12 -3.75 6.58
CA THR A 109 -5.29 -4.27 7.69
C THR A 109 -4.01 -4.95 7.18
N LEU A 110 -4.10 -5.77 6.12
CA LEU A 110 -2.95 -6.47 5.55
C LEU A 110 -1.92 -5.49 4.97
N ARG A 111 -2.35 -4.53 4.13
CA ARG A 111 -1.44 -3.54 3.54
C ARG A 111 -0.71 -2.73 4.62
N PHE A 112 -1.46 -2.35 5.66
CA PHE A 112 -0.96 -1.53 6.74
C PHE A 112 0.10 -2.29 7.57
N GLU A 113 -0.15 -3.53 7.96
CA GLU A 113 0.81 -4.37 8.68
C GLU A 113 2.10 -4.59 7.86
N ALA A 114 1.98 -4.71 6.54
CA ALA A 114 3.11 -4.84 5.62
C ALA A 114 3.90 -3.54 5.38
N GLY A 115 3.41 -2.42 5.90
CA GLY A 115 4.07 -1.12 5.76
C GLY A 115 3.77 -0.41 4.44
N LEU A 116 2.69 -0.79 3.76
CA LEU A 116 2.29 -0.22 2.46
C LEU A 116 1.37 0.99 2.66
N PRO A 117 1.74 2.17 2.13
CA PRO A 117 0.94 3.38 2.27
C PRO A 117 -0.30 3.36 1.37
N LEU A 118 -1.34 4.07 1.79
CA LEU A 118 -2.55 4.32 1.02
C LEU A 118 -2.60 5.80 0.61
N TYR A 119 -2.95 6.07 -0.67
CA TYR A 119 -3.23 7.42 -1.11
C TYR A 119 -4.55 7.91 -0.50
N GLY A 120 -4.50 9.08 0.09
CA GLY A 120 -5.58 9.66 0.90
C GLY A 120 -5.23 9.67 2.40
N ASP A 121 -4.40 8.73 2.85
CA ASP A 121 -3.94 8.62 4.23
C ASP A 121 -2.46 9.01 4.38
N GLU A 122 -1.55 8.20 3.83
CA GLU A 122 -0.09 8.39 3.94
C GLU A 122 0.52 9.18 2.79
N LEU A 123 -0.19 9.26 1.68
CA LEU A 123 0.14 10.05 0.49
C LEU A 123 -1.05 10.90 0.11
N SER A 124 -0.82 12.14 -0.33
CA SER A 124 -1.87 13.05 -0.77
C SER A 124 -1.29 14.15 -1.66
N GLU A 125 -2.11 15.10 -2.06
CA GLU A 125 -1.64 16.31 -2.76
C GLU A 125 -0.72 17.20 -1.88
N THR A 126 -0.71 16.98 -0.57
CA THR A 126 0.09 17.74 0.41
C THR A 126 1.09 16.89 1.18
N ILE A 127 1.21 15.59 0.87
CA ILE A 127 2.19 14.67 1.44
C ILE A 127 2.98 14.05 0.30
N THR A 128 4.27 14.33 0.27
CA THR A 128 5.16 13.86 -0.79
C THR A 128 5.65 12.43 -0.55
N PRO A 129 6.13 11.73 -1.61
CA PRO A 129 6.79 10.43 -1.45
C PRO A 129 8.01 10.46 -0.52
N ILE A 130 8.73 11.58 -0.44
CA ILE A 130 9.88 11.73 0.47
C ILE A 130 9.41 11.74 1.92
N GLU A 131 8.38 12.52 2.26
CA GLU A 131 7.77 12.56 3.59
C GLU A 131 7.21 11.19 4.00
N ALA A 132 6.57 10.48 3.06
CA ALA A 132 6.04 9.13 3.27
C ALA A 132 7.14 8.04 3.37
N GLY A 133 8.41 8.39 3.13
CA GLY A 133 9.54 7.46 3.17
C GLY A 133 9.60 6.52 1.96
N LEU A 134 9.09 6.97 0.82
CA LEU A 134 9.10 6.27 -0.48
C LEU A 134 10.16 6.84 -1.44
N GLY A 135 11.11 7.59 -0.94
CA GLY A 135 12.15 8.25 -1.73
C GLY A 135 12.98 7.30 -2.62
N MET A 136 13.05 6.01 -2.29
CA MET A 136 13.72 4.98 -3.13
C MET A 136 13.02 4.78 -4.49
N PHE A 137 11.75 5.09 -4.60
CA PHE A 137 10.98 5.03 -5.85
C PHE A 137 11.08 6.30 -6.69
N CYS A 138 11.59 7.40 -6.11
CA CYS A 138 11.79 8.67 -6.80
C CYS A 138 13.12 8.64 -7.56
N LYS A 139 13.08 8.38 -8.88
CA LYS A 139 14.26 8.31 -9.75
C LYS A 139 14.67 9.72 -10.20
N LEU A 140 15.41 10.42 -9.34
CA LEU A 140 15.79 11.83 -9.53
C LEU A 140 16.86 12.04 -10.61
N ASP A 141 17.38 10.97 -11.19
CA ASP A 141 18.35 10.97 -12.31
C ASP A 141 17.71 11.24 -13.68
N LYS A 142 16.40 11.36 -13.74
CA LYS A 142 15.66 11.73 -14.95
C LYS A 142 14.63 12.84 -14.69
N GLU A 143 14.24 13.54 -15.75
CA GLU A 143 13.25 14.60 -15.67
C GLU A 143 11.81 14.05 -15.54
N PHE A 144 11.03 14.60 -14.62
CA PHE A 144 9.59 14.36 -14.44
C PHE A 144 8.93 15.51 -13.67
N ILE A 145 7.62 15.61 -13.74
CA ILE A 145 6.85 16.66 -13.06
C ILE A 145 7.00 16.51 -11.53
N GLY A 146 7.49 17.56 -10.85
CA GLY A 146 7.72 17.56 -9.39
C GLY A 146 9.11 17.12 -8.95
N ARG A 147 10.02 16.75 -9.88
CA ARG A 147 11.38 16.30 -9.59
C ARG A 147 12.15 17.26 -8.68
N ASP A 148 12.13 18.55 -8.98
CA ASP A 148 12.98 19.52 -8.27
C ASP A 148 12.55 19.67 -6.79
N VAL A 149 11.26 19.64 -6.52
CA VAL A 149 10.74 19.63 -5.14
C VAL A 149 11.20 18.39 -4.39
N LEU A 150 11.12 17.21 -5.02
CA LEU A 150 11.54 15.96 -4.39
C LEU A 150 13.07 15.89 -4.21
N ALA A 151 13.84 16.45 -5.13
CA ALA A 151 15.28 16.54 -5.03
C ALA A 151 15.70 17.43 -3.83
N MET A 152 15.12 18.60 -3.72
CA MET A 152 15.32 19.52 -2.59
C MET A 152 14.96 18.83 -1.25
N GLN A 153 13.81 18.18 -1.17
CA GLN A 153 13.40 17.47 0.05
C GLN A 153 14.33 16.30 0.41
N LYS A 154 14.92 15.65 -0.59
CA LYS A 154 15.89 14.56 -0.36
C LYS A 154 17.23 15.09 0.16
N GLU A 155 17.66 16.26 -0.31
CA GLU A 155 18.90 16.92 0.08
C GLU A 155 18.81 17.61 1.43
N GLU A 156 17.81 18.47 1.61
CA GLU A 156 17.62 19.31 2.80
C GLU A 156 16.86 18.59 3.93
N GLY A 157 16.15 17.53 3.62
CA GLY A 157 15.21 16.85 4.50
C GLY A 157 13.81 17.45 4.44
N THR A 158 12.90 16.85 5.18
CA THR A 158 11.50 17.27 5.26
C THR A 158 11.15 17.71 6.68
N ALA A 159 10.21 18.65 6.83
CA ALA A 159 9.75 19.10 8.14
C ALA A 159 9.01 18.00 8.91
N LYS A 160 8.38 17.09 8.19
CA LYS A 160 7.62 15.95 8.74
C LYS A 160 7.96 14.66 8.04
N LYS A 161 7.76 13.53 8.72
CA LYS A 161 7.99 12.17 8.21
C LYS A 161 6.91 11.21 8.69
N LEU A 162 6.59 10.26 7.83
CA LEU A 162 5.77 9.11 8.19
C LEU A 162 6.58 8.12 9.01
N VAL A 163 6.07 7.77 10.20
CA VAL A 163 6.66 6.76 11.09
C VAL A 163 5.65 5.67 11.44
N GLY A 164 6.14 4.53 11.90
CA GLY A 164 5.34 3.55 12.62
C GLY A 164 5.42 3.83 14.11
N ILE A 165 4.32 3.64 14.83
CA ILE A 165 4.27 3.70 16.30
C ILE A 165 3.62 2.43 16.81
N GLU A 166 4.28 1.75 17.76
CA GLU A 166 3.69 0.68 18.56
C GLU A 166 3.22 1.26 19.89
N ILE A 167 1.96 1.02 20.24
CA ILE A 167 1.34 1.52 21.48
C ILE A 167 1.38 0.40 22.53
N GLU A 168 1.74 0.76 23.76
CA GLU A 168 1.93 -0.21 24.84
C GLU A 168 0.64 -0.85 25.37
N ASP A 169 -0.52 -0.29 25.04
CA ASP A 169 -1.85 -0.75 25.51
C ASP A 169 -2.71 -1.23 24.32
N LYS A 170 -3.78 -1.98 24.63
CA LYS A 170 -4.79 -2.43 23.64
C LYS A 170 -5.73 -1.31 23.17
N ALA A 171 -5.25 -0.08 23.12
CA ALA A 171 -5.99 1.06 22.57
C ALA A 171 -5.92 1.07 21.05
N ILE A 172 -7.02 1.40 20.37
CA ILE A 172 -7.05 1.44 18.90
C ILE A 172 -6.84 2.88 18.44
N PRO A 173 -5.65 3.21 17.91
CA PRO A 173 -5.40 4.51 17.31
C PRO A 173 -6.17 4.60 15.97
N ARG A 174 -6.82 5.74 15.73
CA ARG A 174 -7.53 6.00 14.48
C ARG A 174 -6.95 7.22 13.79
N ALA A 175 -7.19 7.33 12.48
CA ALA A 175 -6.80 8.50 11.72
C ALA A 175 -7.23 9.81 12.40
N SER A 176 -6.42 10.84 12.29
CA SER A 176 -6.60 12.17 12.86
C SER A 176 -6.41 12.27 14.38
N TYR A 177 -6.09 11.19 15.09
CA TYR A 177 -5.74 11.30 16.50
C TYR A 177 -4.40 12.00 16.67
N PRO A 178 -4.29 12.95 17.63
CA PRO A 178 -3.05 13.67 17.90
C PRO A 178 -1.94 12.75 18.39
N VAL A 179 -0.73 13.02 17.92
CA VAL A 179 0.52 12.43 18.43
C VAL A 179 1.26 13.53 19.18
N GLU A 180 1.65 13.26 20.41
CA GLU A 180 2.20 14.22 21.35
C GLU A 180 3.54 13.76 21.93
N THR A 181 4.32 14.69 22.43
CA THR A 181 5.45 14.44 23.33
C THR A 181 4.96 14.27 24.77
N GLU A 182 5.84 13.88 25.69
CA GLU A 182 5.52 13.65 27.10
C GLU A 182 4.90 14.87 27.79
N ASP A 183 5.32 16.08 27.41
CA ASP A 183 4.78 17.36 27.93
C ASP A 183 3.42 17.75 27.34
N GLY A 184 2.85 16.92 26.44
CA GLY A 184 1.56 17.17 25.78
C GLY A 184 1.63 18.06 24.55
N THR A 185 2.82 18.42 24.07
CA THR A 185 2.99 19.18 22.84
C THR A 185 2.63 18.29 21.64
N GLN A 186 1.67 18.69 20.81
CA GLN A 186 1.32 17.97 19.59
C GLN A 186 2.44 18.09 18.55
N VAL A 187 2.96 16.95 18.10
CA VAL A 187 4.04 16.84 17.13
C VAL A 187 3.63 16.11 15.84
N GLY A 188 2.40 15.64 15.77
CA GLY A 188 1.91 14.94 14.59
C GLY A 188 0.47 14.47 14.70
N VAL A 189 0.07 13.65 13.74
CA VAL A 189 -1.25 13.01 13.70
C VAL A 189 -1.14 11.58 13.17
N VAL A 190 -1.99 10.69 13.67
CA VAL A 190 -2.16 9.34 13.14
C VAL A 190 -2.78 9.43 11.74
N THR A 191 -2.24 8.69 10.78
CA THR A 191 -2.81 8.53 9.43
C THR A 191 -3.63 7.25 9.32
N THR A 192 -3.08 6.11 9.72
CA THR A 192 -3.77 4.82 9.79
C THR A 192 -3.42 4.11 11.09
N GLY A 193 -4.38 3.42 11.72
CA GLY A 193 -4.07 2.64 12.92
C GLY A 193 -5.14 1.64 13.30
N TYR A 194 -4.67 0.51 13.80
CA TYR A 194 -5.47 -0.66 14.17
C TYR A 194 -4.86 -1.39 15.38
N HIS A 195 -5.65 -2.24 15.99
CA HIS A 195 -5.12 -3.38 16.72
C HIS A 195 -4.83 -4.47 15.68
N SER A 196 -3.54 -4.74 15.44
CA SER A 196 -3.08 -5.71 14.44
C SER A 196 -3.56 -7.11 14.79
N ILE A 197 -4.19 -7.79 13.84
CA ILE A 197 -4.67 -9.17 13.99
C ILE A 197 -3.50 -10.13 13.96
N SER A 198 -2.51 -9.91 13.07
CA SER A 198 -1.37 -10.82 12.89
C SER A 198 -0.37 -10.73 14.05
N LEU A 199 -0.25 -9.57 14.71
CA LEU A 199 0.77 -9.29 15.72
C LEU A 199 0.23 -9.20 17.15
N ASP A 200 -1.09 -9.13 17.33
CA ASP A 200 -1.78 -8.85 18.61
C ASP A 200 -1.25 -7.59 19.30
N LYS A 201 -0.99 -6.53 18.51
CA LYS A 201 -0.44 -5.26 18.97
C LYS A 201 -1.24 -4.08 18.44
N SER A 202 -1.31 -3.02 19.24
CA SER A 202 -1.86 -1.74 18.78
C SER A 202 -0.77 -0.93 18.07
N ILE A 203 -0.95 -0.68 16.79
CA ILE A 203 0.04 -0.04 15.93
C ILE A 203 -0.62 1.03 15.07
N CYS A 204 0.15 2.05 14.70
CA CYS A 204 -0.30 3.07 13.74
C CYS A 204 0.84 3.61 12.87
N PHE A 205 0.46 4.14 11.72
CA PHE A 205 1.25 5.14 11.02
C PHE A 205 0.90 6.52 11.53
N ALA A 206 1.88 7.37 11.62
CA ALA A 206 1.68 8.77 11.97
C ALA A 206 2.61 9.67 11.16
N MET A 207 2.09 10.80 10.72
CA MET A 207 2.88 11.88 10.15
C MET A 207 3.32 12.79 11.30
N VAL A 208 4.62 12.78 11.62
CA VAL A 208 5.18 13.51 12.76
C VAL A 208 6.29 14.47 12.32
N GLN A 209 6.59 15.47 13.15
CA GLN A 209 7.75 16.33 12.95
C GLN A 209 9.03 15.48 12.86
N THR A 210 9.93 15.84 11.96
CA THR A 210 11.17 15.07 11.71
C THR A 210 12.06 14.98 12.96
N SER A 211 12.04 15.99 13.82
CA SER A 211 12.80 16.03 15.09
C SER A 211 12.48 14.85 16.04
N VAL A 212 11.27 14.29 15.97
CA VAL A 212 10.82 13.18 16.82
C VAL A 212 10.65 11.86 16.06
N SER A 213 11.09 11.78 14.81
CA SER A 213 10.87 10.62 13.92
C SER A 213 11.87 9.46 14.08
N LYS A 214 12.87 9.59 14.98
CA LYS A 214 13.93 8.59 15.17
C LYS A 214 13.37 7.32 15.81
N LEU A 215 13.80 6.15 15.34
CA LEU A 215 13.44 4.86 15.94
C LEU A 215 13.80 4.85 17.43
N GLY A 216 12.89 4.35 18.26
CA GLY A 216 13.02 4.30 19.71
C GLY A 216 12.58 5.59 20.42
N THR A 217 12.16 6.64 19.70
CA THR A 217 11.64 7.85 20.34
C THR A 217 10.30 7.56 21.01
N PRO A 218 10.13 7.87 22.32
CA PRO A 218 8.83 7.78 22.98
C PRO A 218 7.89 8.86 22.44
N LEU A 219 6.68 8.45 22.10
CA LEU A 219 5.59 9.32 21.67
C LEU A 219 4.29 8.88 22.33
N TYR A 220 3.33 9.77 22.38
CA TYR A 220 2.06 9.55 23.04
C TYR A 220 0.93 9.77 22.05
N VAL A 221 -0.03 8.85 21.99
CA VAL A 221 -1.21 8.99 21.12
C VAL A 221 -2.43 9.33 21.98
N ARG A 222 -3.04 10.49 21.70
CA ARG A 222 -4.27 10.92 22.38
C ARG A 222 -5.48 10.28 21.73
N ILE A 223 -6.06 9.32 22.45
CA ILE A 223 -7.27 8.62 22.01
C ILE A 223 -8.45 9.12 22.86
N ARG A 224 -9.27 9.97 22.28
CA ARG A 224 -10.36 10.67 22.99
C ARG A 224 -9.82 11.49 24.17
N LYS A 225 -10.14 11.09 25.41
CA LYS A 225 -9.72 11.80 26.65
C LYS A 225 -8.48 11.19 27.32
N LYS A 226 -7.96 10.07 26.78
CA LYS A 226 -6.79 9.35 27.35
C LYS A 226 -5.58 9.51 26.45
N VAL A 227 -4.42 9.46 27.05
CA VAL A 227 -3.13 9.49 26.40
C VAL A 227 -2.47 8.14 26.60
N PHE A 228 -1.98 7.53 25.54
CA PHE A 228 -1.38 6.21 25.56
C PHE A 228 0.09 6.32 25.12
N PRO A 229 1.02 5.78 25.91
CA PRO A 229 2.42 5.75 25.56
C PRO A 229 2.66 4.78 24.40
N GLY A 230 3.64 5.09 23.59
CA GLY A 230 4.10 4.26 22.49
C GLY A 230 5.51 4.64 22.09
N ILE A 231 6.05 3.90 21.16
CA ILE A 231 7.43 4.06 20.70
C ILE A 231 7.48 4.07 19.17
N VAL A 232 8.35 4.90 18.60
CA VAL A 232 8.59 4.93 17.15
C VAL A 232 9.31 3.64 16.74
N VAL A 233 8.69 2.90 15.81
CA VAL A 233 9.19 1.65 15.25
C VAL A 233 9.30 1.72 13.73
N LYS A 234 9.83 0.67 13.09
CA LYS A 234 9.82 0.55 11.64
C LYS A 234 8.38 0.48 11.12
N LYS A 235 8.08 1.17 10.02
CA LYS A 235 6.76 1.15 9.38
C LYS A 235 6.31 -0.22 8.91
N ARG A 236 7.23 -1.09 8.54
CA ARG A 236 6.93 -2.49 8.22
C ARG A 236 6.84 -3.26 9.52
N PHE A 237 5.61 -3.48 10.00
CA PHE A 237 5.34 -4.20 11.24
C PHE A 237 5.39 -5.71 11.02
N TYR A 238 4.89 -6.19 9.87
CA TYR A 238 4.86 -7.59 9.47
C TYR A 238 6.01 -7.93 8.50
N GLN A 239 6.61 -9.10 8.64
CA GLN A 239 7.65 -9.60 7.73
C GLN A 239 7.02 -10.01 6.40
N THR A 240 7.40 -9.35 5.31
CA THR A 240 6.88 -9.66 3.97
C THR A 240 7.54 -10.93 3.38
N ASN A 241 6.76 -11.72 2.61
CA ASN A 241 7.14 -13.02 2.04
C ASN A 241 6.93 -13.07 0.53
N TYR A 242 7.43 -12.08 -0.19
CA TYR A 242 7.38 -12.06 -1.65
C TYR A 242 8.38 -13.06 -2.27
N LYS A 243 7.98 -13.74 -3.36
CA LYS A 243 8.91 -14.50 -4.20
C LYS A 243 9.84 -13.53 -4.93
N LYS A 244 11.14 -13.72 -4.72
CA LYS A 244 12.20 -12.89 -5.33
C LYS A 244 12.65 -13.49 -6.67
#